data_de57cac7a261bc7584dc167cf23df1bc
#
_entry.id   de57cac7a261bc7584dc167cf23df1bc
#
_cell.length_a   1.000
_cell.length_b   1.000
_cell.length_c   1.000
_cell.angle_alpha   90.00
_cell.angle_beta   90.00
_cell.angle_gamma   90.00
#
_symmetry.space_group_name_H-M   'P 1'
#
loop_
_entity.id
_entity.type
_entity.pdbx_description
1 polymer ?
#
loop_
_entity_poly.entity_id
_entity_poly.type
_entity_poly.pdbx_seq_one_letter_code
_entity_poly.pdbx_strand_id
1 'polypeptide(L)'
;MPLSLMQFAPSVARVRCERTLLDAIGDPLLAARPFRPEALRALALQLLEHWFNGTRTLLPAISVAAGDGRSSLAVELARTFAGLGERTLLIDGDFRAPSLHEHFKLKNAGGLADLLDGRDVRLAACGRNLALLVAGAVREDPLELLSRERLRRFLVAAARPFRVVLIDTPAAARGPDYEMFAALAGGALLVVRPGENAARLARLRKRLTLCRARPVATVFNRL
;
A
#
# COMPACT_ATOMS: atom_id res chain seq x y z
N MET A 1 -2.73 22.90 10.91
CA MET A 1 -2.04 23.46 9.73
C MET A 1 -2.66 22.87 8.48
N PRO A 2 -3.08 23.66 7.48
CA PRO A 2 -3.66 23.15 6.26
C PRO A 2 -2.60 22.44 5.44
N LEU A 3 -2.92 21.24 4.94
CA LEU A 3 -2.15 20.50 3.93
C LEU A 3 -2.32 21.23 2.58
N SER A 4 -1.79 22.44 2.46
CA SER A 4 -1.78 23.16 1.19
C SER A 4 -0.52 22.77 0.43
N LEU A 5 -0.72 22.34 -0.82
CA LEU A 5 0.26 22.26 -1.90
C LEU A 5 1.67 21.79 -1.47
N MET A 6 1.91 20.51 -1.52
CA MET A 6 3.29 20.02 -1.56
C MET A 6 3.84 20.29 -2.96
N GLN A 7 4.74 21.28 -3.07
CA GLN A 7 5.56 21.48 -4.26
C GLN A 7 6.72 20.51 -4.21
N PHE A 8 6.80 19.61 -5.18
CA PHE A 8 7.99 18.80 -5.44
C PHE A 8 8.93 19.58 -6.38
N ALA A 9 10.22 19.27 -6.32
CA ALA A 9 11.21 19.84 -7.23
C ALA A 9 10.76 19.68 -8.70
N PRO A 10 11.16 20.56 -9.62
CA PRO A 10 10.55 20.72 -10.96
C PRO A 10 10.60 19.50 -11.90
N SER A 11 11.14 18.37 -11.46
CA SER A 11 11.18 17.10 -12.22
C SER A 11 10.29 15.98 -11.67
N VAL A 12 9.46 16.25 -10.68
CA VAL A 12 8.59 15.23 -10.06
C VAL A 12 7.14 15.70 -10.14
N ALA A 13 6.25 14.84 -10.65
CA ALA A 13 4.83 15.11 -10.76
C ALA A 13 4.22 15.55 -9.41
N ARG A 14 3.27 16.48 -9.46
CA ARG A 14 2.66 17.06 -8.26
C ARG A 14 1.60 16.12 -7.69
N VAL A 15 1.68 15.85 -6.41
CA VAL A 15 0.64 15.14 -5.66
C VAL A 15 -0.18 16.17 -4.86
N ARG A 16 -1.48 16.23 -5.10
CA ARG A 16 -2.42 17.10 -4.37
C ARG A 16 -3.34 16.24 -3.51
N CYS A 17 -3.55 16.67 -2.28
CA CYS A 17 -4.55 16.06 -1.39
C CYS A 17 -5.72 17.06 -1.21
N GLU A 18 -6.92 16.67 -1.63
CA GLU A 18 -8.13 17.52 -1.46
C GLU A 18 -8.76 17.29 -0.09
N ARG A 19 -8.97 18.36 0.64
CA ARG A 19 -9.54 18.40 1.99
C ARG A 19 -11.08 18.45 2.00
N THR A 20 -11.70 18.86 0.91
CA THR A 20 -13.11 19.23 0.84
C THR A 20 -14.11 18.09 0.83
N LEU A 21 -13.67 16.83 0.74
CA LEU A 21 -14.54 15.64 0.79
C LEU A 21 -14.61 14.99 2.18
N LEU A 22 -13.83 15.47 3.14
CA LEU A 22 -13.70 14.87 4.47
C LEU A 22 -14.91 15.05 5.39
N ASP A 23 -15.74 16.05 5.14
CA ASP A 23 -16.86 16.39 6.01
C ASP A 23 -18.20 15.78 5.57
N ALA A 24 -18.25 15.19 4.38
CA ALA A 24 -19.52 14.75 3.76
C ALA A 24 -19.78 13.24 3.79
N ILE A 25 -18.81 12.42 4.21
CA ILE A 25 -18.97 10.96 4.22
C ILE A 25 -18.99 10.49 5.66
N GLY A 26 -20.19 10.39 6.21
CA GLY A 26 -20.46 9.55 7.38
C GLY A 26 -19.89 8.15 7.10
N ASP A 27 -19.35 7.50 8.11
CA ASP A 27 -18.63 6.23 8.07
C ASP A 27 -19.29 5.21 7.11
N PRO A 28 -18.83 5.04 5.87
CA PRO A 28 -19.50 4.13 4.95
C PRO A 28 -18.89 2.75 5.10
N LEU A 29 -19.72 1.84 5.50
CA LEU A 29 -19.53 0.40 5.41
C LEU A 29 -18.81 -0.31 6.55
N LEU A 30 -19.59 -0.61 7.54
CA LEU A 30 -19.62 -1.92 8.20
C LEU A 30 -20.05 -3.03 7.21
N ALA A 31 -19.31 -3.24 6.14
CA ALA A 31 -19.31 -4.51 5.44
C ALA A 31 -18.62 -5.53 6.37
N ALA A 32 -19.11 -6.75 6.44
CA ALA A 32 -18.58 -7.80 7.28
C ALA A 32 -17.04 -7.81 7.20
N ARG A 33 -16.37 -7.46 8.30
CA ARG A 33 -14.91 -7.36 8.33
C ARG A 33 -14.34 -8.76 8.44
N PRO A 34 -13.55 -9.24 7.49
CA PRO A 34 -12.97 -10.58 7.53
C PRO A 34 -11.95 -10.75 8.67
N PHE A 35 -11.46 -9.64 9.23
CA PHE A 35 -10.44 -9.63 10.29
C PHE A 35 -11.03 -9.17 11.63
N ARG A 36 -10.59 -9.80 12.73
CA ARG A 36 -10.95 -9.36 14.08
C ARG A 36 -10.33 -7.99 14.38
N PRO A 37 -11.12 -6.99 14.79
CA PRO A 37 -10.61 -5.63 15.03
C PRO A 37 -9.48 -5.60 16.07
N GLU A 38 -9.56 -6.43 17.12
CA GLU A 38 -8.54 -6.50 18.17
C GLU A 38 -7.20 -7.03 17.63
N ALA A 39 -7.24 -8.04 16.74
CA ALA A 39 -6.05 -8.60 16.13
C ALA A 39 -5.38 -7.60 15.17
N LEU A 40 -6.18 -6.85 14.38
CA LEU A 40 -5.67 -5.78 13.55
C LEU A 40 -5.03 -4.65 14.36
N ARG A 41 -5.69 -4.26 15.47
CA ARG A 41 -5.16 -3.24 16.37
C ARG A 41 -3.85 -3.68 17.02
N ALA A 42 -3.75 -4.93 17.49
CA ALA A 42 -2.53 -5.48 18.04
C ALA A 42 -1.40 -5.51 17.01
N LEU A 43 -1.68 -5.97 15.78
CA LEU A 43 -0.72 -5.95 14.68
C LEU A 43 -0.27 -4.53 14.34
N ALA A 44 -1.21 -3.58 14.27
CA ALA A 44 -0.88 -2.18 13.98
C ALA A 44 0.05 -1.58 15.03
N LEU A 45 -0.21 -1.80 16.31
CA LEU A 45 0.64 -1.32 17.41
C LEU A 45 2.05 -1.93 17.36
N GLN A 46 2.17 -3.25 17.11
CA GLN A 46 3.47 -3.90 16.93
C GLN A 46 4.24 -3.34 15.73
N LEU A 47 3.55 -3.08 14.61
CA LEU A 47 4.17 -2.48 13.43
C LEU A 47 4.61 -1.03 13.68
N LEU A 48 3.85 -0.25 14.44
CA LEU A 48 4.26 1.11 14.84
C LEU A 48 5.51 1.12 15.68
N GLU A 49 5.63 0.18 16.63
CA GLU A 49 6.77 0.06 17.53
C GLU A 49 8.03 -0.48 16.83
N HIS A 50 7.89 -1.56 16.06
CA HIS A 50 9.04 -2.31 15.55
C HIS A 50 9.42 -2.01 14.09
N TRP A 51 8.50 -1.43 13.31
CA TRP A 51 8.73 -1.12 11.91
C TRP A 51 8.64 0.37 11.59
N PHE A 52 7.51 1.02 11.91
CA PHE A 52 7.30 2.44 11.66
C PHE A 52 7.90 3.34 12.75
N ASN A 53 9.13 3.09 13.13
CA ASN A 53 9.81 3.72 14.26
C ASN A 53 10.54 5.05 13.93
N GLY A 54 10.09 5.75 12.89
CA GLY A 54 10.66 7.02 12.45
C GLY A 54 11.70 6.92 11.34
N THR A 55 12.35 5.76 11.15
CA THR A 55 13.33 5.53 10.07
C THR A 55 12.70 4.84 8.86
N ARG A 56 11.58 4.15 9.05
CA ARG A 56 10.85 3.40 8.03
C ARG A 56 9.41 3.84 7.99
N THR A 57 8.90 4.04 6.78
CA THR A 57 7.53 4.48 6.53
C THR A 57 6.79 3.56 5.54
N LEU A 58 7.52 2.78 4.75
CA LEU A 58 6.97 1.93 3.69
C LEU A 58 6.81 0.50 4.18
N LEU A 59 5.66 -0.12 3.87
CA LEU A 59 5.42 -1.55 4.13
C LEU A 59 4.55 -2.14 3.01
N PRO A 60 5.12 -2.87 2.06
CA PRO A 60 4.35 -3.62 1.08
C PRO A 60 3.73 -4.87 1.72
N ALA A 61 2.47 -5.12 1.38
CA ALA A 61 1.77 -6.37 1.65
C ALA A 61 1.96 -7.31 0.46
N ILE A 62 2.38 -8.53 0.72
CA ILE A 62 2.75 -9.53 -0.29
C ILE A 62 2.09 -10.87 0.06
N SER A 63 1.58 -11.58 -0.96
CA SER A 63 1.04 -12.93 -0.81
C SER A 63 1.62 -13.87 -1.86
N VAL A 64 1.49 -15.18 -1.64
CA VAL A 64 1.90 -16.19 -2.61
C VAL A 64 0.94 -16.23 -3.78
N ALA A 65 -0.37 -16.32 -3.50
CA ALA A 65 -1.41 -16.47 -4.51
C ALA A 65 -2.40 -15.29 -4.51
N ALA A 66 -3.11 -15.14 -5.61
CA ALA A 66 -4.27 -14.27 -5.67
C ALA A 66 -5.40 -14.82 -4.78
N GLY A 67 -6.17 -13.95 -4.17
CA GLY A 67 -7.25 -14.36 -3.26
C GLY A 67 -6.80 -14.71 -1.84
N ASP A 68 -5.53 -14.53 -1.47
CA ASP A 68 -5.05 -14.72 -0.09
C ASP A 68 -5.54 -13.63 0.88
N GLY A 69 -6.30 -12.63 0.40
CA GLY A 69 -6.86 -11.55 1.20
C GLY A 69 -5.89 -10.40 1.48
N ARG A 70 -4.83 -10.29 0.70
CA ARG A 70 -3.80 -9.23 0.83
C ARG A 70 -4.40 -7.82 0.75
N SER A 71 -5.17 -7.53 -0.32
CA SER A 71 -5.78 -6.21 -0.53
C SER A 71 -6.78 -5.86 0.58
N SER A 72 -7.60 -6.83 1.00
CA SER A 72 -8.52 -6.65 2.13
C SER A 72 -7.78 -6.37 3.44
N LEU A 73 -6.68 -7.09 3.71
CA LEU A 73 -5.84 -6.82 4.88
C LEU A 73 -5.21 -5.43 4.80
N ALA A 74 -4.69 -5.03 3.65
CA ALA A 74 -4.08 -3.71 3.46
C ALA A 74 -5.08 -2.58 3.74
N VAL A 75 -6.32 -2.71 3.26
CA VAL A 75 -7.41 -1.76 3.51
C VAL A 75 -7.75 -1.68 5.00
N GLU A 76 -8.01 -2.82 5.65
CA GLU A 76 -8.40 -2.83 7.05
C GLU A 76 -7.26 -2.37 7.98
N LEU A 77 -6.02 -2.71 7.65
CA LEU A 77 -4.85 -2.25 8.39
C LEU A 77 -4.63 -0.73 8.21
N ALA A 78 -4.82 -0.19 7.00
CA ALA A 78 -4.77 1.24 6.74
C ALA A 78 -5.83 2.02 7.53
N ARG A 79 -7.06 1.51 7.57
CA ARG A 79 -8.14 2.06 8.40
C ARG A 79 -7.80 2.02 9.89
N THR A 80 -7.17 0.92 10.33
CA THR A 80 -6.76 0.75 11.73
C THR A 80 -5.69 1.77 12.12
N PHE A 81 -4.65 1.97 11.31
CA PHE A 81 -3.64 3.01 11.55
C PHE A 81 -4.24 4.42 11.58
N ALA A 82 -5.11 4.72 10.62
CA ALA A 82 -5.80 6.02 10.57
C ALA A 82 -6.68 6.25 11.80
N GLY A 83 -7.37 5.20 12.28
CA GLY A 83 -8.16 5.21 13.50
C GLY A 83 -7.31 5.38 14.78
N LEU A 84 -6.06 4.97 14.77
CA LEU A 84 -5.07 5.22 15.82
C LEU A 84 -4.49 6.65 15.76
N GLY A 85 -4.92 7.48 14.81
CA GLY A 85 -4.47 8.86 14.62
C GLY A 85 -3.26 9.00 13.69
N GLU A 86 -2.76 7.90 13.14
CA GLU A 86 -1.58 7.92 12.28
C GLU A 86 -1.91 8.37 10.86
N ARG A 87 -1.15 9.34 10.33
CA ARG A 87 -1.29 9.77 8.93
C ARG A 87 -0.86 8.63 8.02
N THR A 88 -1.81 8.03 7.34
CA THR A 88 -1.66 6.80 6.56
C THR A 88 -1.93 7.05 5.07
N LEU A 89 -1.04 6.57 4.23
CA LEU A 89 -1.23 6.47 2.79
C LEU A 89 -1.34 4.99 2.42
N LEU A 90 -2.41 4.63 1.72
CA LEU A 90 -2.55 3.33 1.08
C LEU A 90 -2.32 3.50 -0.42
N ILE A 91 -1.48 2.66 -1.00
CA ILE A 91 -1.12 2.70 -2.42
C ILE A 91 -1.53 1.39 -3.08
N ASP A 92 -2.25 1.47 -4.18
CA ASP A 92 -2.50 0.32 -5.06
C ASP A 92 -1.32 0.17 -6.02
N GLY A 93 -0.44 -0.77 -5.71
CA GLY A 93 0.71 -1.18 -6.54
C GLY A 93 0.44 -2.45 -7.35
N ASP A 94 -0.78 -3.01 -7.30
CA ASP A 94 -1.16 -4.16 -8.12
C ASP A 94 -1.62 -3.70 -9.51
N PHE A 95 -0.68 -3.40 -10.38
CA PHE A 95 -0.96 -3.02 -11.76
C PHE A 95 -1.55 -4.14 -12.61
N ARG A 96 -1.50 -5.40 -12.13
CA ARG A 96 -2.02 -6.56 -12.87
C ARG A 96 -3.49 -6.85 -12.59
N ALA A 97 -3.95 -6.52 -11.39
CA ALA A 97 -5.35 -6.64 -10.98
C ALA A 97 -5.68 -5.61 -9.89
N PRO A 98 -5.73 -4.31 -10.26
CA PRO A 98 -6.05 -3.25 -9.31
C PRO A 98 -7.40 -3.48 -8.67
N SER A 99 -7.51 -3.30 -7.35
CA SER A 99 -8.75 -3.55 -6.63
C SER A 99 -9.06 -2.55 -5.52
N LEU A 100 -8.09 -1.76 -5.07
CA LEU A 100 -8.33 -0.85 -3.96
C LEU A 100 -9.37 0.21 -4.26
N HIS A 101 -9.47 0.68 -5.51
CA HIS A 101 -10.49 1.63 -5.94
C HIS A 101 -11.93 1.11 -5.69
N GLU A 102 -12.16 -0.21 -5.83
CA GLU A 102 -13.47 -0.83 -5.57
C GLU A 102 -13.81 -0.81 -4.08
N HIS A 103 -12.83 -1.10 -3.20
CA HIS A 103 -12.99 -1.06 -1.74
C HIS A 103 -13.41 0.32 -1.22
N PHE A 104 -13.05 1.37 -1.95
CA PHE A 104 -13.38 2.76 -1.59
C PHE A 104 -14.41 3.39 -2.53
N LYS A 105 -15.01 2.63 -3.45
CA LYS A 105 -16.01 3.09 -4.43
C LYS A 105 -15.51 4.30 -5.27
N LEU A 106 -14.24 4.25 -5.67
CA LEU A 106 -13.60 5.27 -6.47
C LEU A 106 -13.41 4.80 -7.91
N LYS A 107 -13.13 5.73 -8.82
CA LYS A 107 -12.66 5.41 -10.16
C LYS A 107 -11.17 5.07 -10.13
N ASN A 108 -10.74 4.06 -10.89
CA ASN A 108 -9.32 3.76 -11.08
C ASN A 108 -8.70 4.68 -12.15
N ALA A 109 -8.58 5.96 -11.84
CA ALA A 109 -8.05 6.97 -12.75
C ALA A 109 -7.23 8.01 -11.98
N GLY A 110 -6.16 8.51 -12.58
CA GLY A 110 -5.25 9.45 -11.93
C GLY A 110 -4.52 8.81 -10.76
N GLY A 111 -3.88 7.67 -10.98
CA GLY A 111 -3.25 6.86 -9.96
C GLY A 111 -1.72 6.79 -10.06
N LEU A 112 -1.16 5.75 -9.43
CA LEU A 112 0.29 5.53 -9.36
C LEU A 112 0.92 5.43 -10.75
N ALA A 113 0.27 4.74 -11.71
CA ALA A 113 0.76 4.65 -13.09
C ALA A 113 0.90 6.03 -13.74
N ASP A 114 -0.15 6.87 -13.61
CA ASP A 114 -0.14 8.22 -14.16
C ASP A 114 0.96 9.08 -13.54
N LEU A 115 1.19 8.93 -12.24
CA LEU A 115 2.22 9.65 -11.52
C LEU A 115 3.64 9.21 -11.94
N LEU A 116 3.85 7.90 -12.14
CA LEU A 116 5.13 7.39 -12.63
C LEU A 116 5.41 7.84 -14.06
N ASP A 117 4.38 8.09 -14.88
CA ASP A 117 4.47 8.72 -16.19
C ASP A 117 4.73 10.25 -16.13
N GLY A 118 4.84 10.82 -14.93
CA GLY A 118 5.12 12.24 -14.75
C GLY A 118 3.88 13.14 -14.77
N ARG A 119 2.67 12.58 -14.69
CA ARG A 119 1.42 13.35 -14.63
C ARG A 119 1.11 13.76 -13.19
N ASP A 120 0.48 14.90 -13.04
CA ASP A 120 -0.02 15.35 -11.73
C ASP A 120 -1.20 14.46 -11.30
N VAL A 121 -1.12 13.95 -10.06
CA VAL A 121 -2.12 13.06 -9.49
C VAL A 121 -2.61 13.60 -8.15
N ARG A 122 -3.88 13.35 -7.85
CA ARG A 122 -4.49 13.70 -6.58
C ARG A 122 -4.69 12.45 -5.73
N LEU A 123 -4.30 12.52 -4.46
CA LEU A 123 -4.64 11.50 -3.48
C LEU A 123 -6.12 11.63 -3.11
N ALA A 124 -6.84 10.51 -3.11
CA ALA A 124 -8.20 10.47 -2.62
C ALA A 124 -8.20 10.47 -1.08
N ALA A 125 -8.94 11.38 -0.46
CA ALA A 125 -9.15 11.35 0.97
C ALA A 125 -10.22 10.30 1.29
N CYS A 126 -9.85 9.28 2.09
CA CYS A 126 -10.70 8.14 2.42
C CYS A 126 -11.12 8.10 3.90
N GLY A 127 -10.98 9.22 4.59
CA GLY A 127 -11.27 9.39 5.99
C GLY A 127 -10.29 10.35 6.67
N ARG A 128 -10.50 10.59 7.96
CA ARG A 128 -9.54 11.36 8.76
C ARG A 128 -8.23 10.56 8.83
N ASN A 129 -7.12 11.12 8.47
CA ASN A 129 -5.79 10.52 8.45
C ASN A 129 -5.57 9.39 7.41
N LEU A 130 -6.51 9.08 6.51
CA LEU A 130 -6.34 8.08 5.47
C LEU A 130 -6.41 8.72 4.08
N ALA A 131 -5.38 8.51 3.29
CA ALA A 131 -5.36 8.84 1.87
C ALA A 131 -5.13 7.56 1.05
N LEU A 132 -5.70 7.52 -0.16
CA LEU A 132 -5.52 6.44 -1.12
C LEU A 132 -4.92 6.99 -2.41
N LEU A 133 -3.94 6.26 -2.93
CA LEU A 133 -3.48 6.38 -4.30
C LEU A 133 -3.87 5.11 -5.05
N VAL A 134 -4.82 5.22 -5.96
CA VAL A 134 -5.25 4.09 -6.81
C VAL A 134 -4.15 3.72 -7.82
N ALA A 135 -4.24 2.56 -8.46
CA ALA A 135 -3.25 2.14 -9.45
C ALA A 135 -3.22 3.06 -10.69
N GLY A 136 -4.37 3.51 -11.14
CA GLY A 136 -4.53 4.27 -12.39
C GLY A 136 -4.57 3.37 -13.62
N ALA A 137 -4.56 3.99 -14.80
CA ALA A 137 -4.59 3.29 -16.07
C ALA A 137 -3.16 2.89 -16.50
N VAL A 138 -2.86 1.60 -16.41
CA VAL A 138 -1.57 1.04 -16.85
C VAL A 138 -1.58 0.89 -18.37
N ARG A 139 -0.65 1.54 -19.06
CA ARG A 139 -0.54 1.56 -20.52
C ARG A 139 0.71 0.85 -21.03
N GLU A 140 1.67 0.58 -20.17
CA GLU A 140 2.97 -0.02 -20.46
C GLU A 140 3.18 -1.29 -19.64
N ASP A 141 4.28 -1.98 -19.85
CA ASP A 141 4.66 -3.10 -18.98
C ASP A 141 4.82 -2.59 -17.53
N PRO A 142 4.14 -3.20 -16.55
CA PRO A 142 4.27 -2.82 -15.15
C PRO A 142 5.72 -2.76 -14.65
N LEU A 143 6.62 -3.62 -15.13
CA LEU A 143 8.02 -3.62 -14.72
C LEU A 143 8.79 -2.41 -15.26
N GLU A 144 8.50 -1.98 -16.47
CA GLU A 144 9.10 -0.77 -17.04
C GLU A 144 8.62 0.47 -16.29
N LEU A 145 7.32 0.53 -16.00
CA LEU A 145 6.70 1.61 -15.25
C LEU A 145 7.28 1.71 -13.82
N LEU A 146 7.51 0.58 -13.18
CA LEU A 146 8.10 0.48 -11.84
C LEU A 146 9.63 0.67 -11.85
N SER A 147 10.22 1.30 -12.87
CA SER A 147 11.67 1.53 -12.89
C SER A 147 12.12 2.09 -11.53
N ARG A 148 13.20 1.50 -10.98
CA ARG A 148 13.64 1.75 -9.59
C ARG A 148 13.76 3.24 -9.24
N GLU A 149 14.24 4.06 -10.15
CA GLU A 149 14.49 5.47 -9.85
C GLU A 149 13.21 6.31 -9.79
N ARG A 150 12.23 6.09 -10.69
CA ARG A 150 10.94 6.80 -10.66
C ARG A 150 10.16 6.44 -9.41
N LEU A 151 10.01 5.12 -9.15
CA LEU A 151 9.31 4.61 -7.99
C LEU A 151 9.98 5.08 -6.69
N ARG A 152 11.31 5.01 -6.61
CA ARG A 152 12.07 5.47 -5.44
C ARG A 152 11.83 6.94 -5.14
N ARG A 153 11.96 7.81 -6.15
CA ARG A 153 11.71 9.25 -5.98
C ARG A 153 10.31 9.54 -5.49
N PHE A 154 9.32 8.87 -6.07
CA PHE A 154 7.94 9.00 -5.63
C PHE A 154 7.75 8.54 -4.19
N LEU A 155 8.16 7.33 -3.84
CA LEU A 155 7.95 6.77 -2.49
C LEU A 155 8.66 7.60 -1.41
N VAL A 156 9.87 8.08 -1.67
CA VAL A 156 10.57 8.99 -0.75
C VAL A 156 9.80 10.30 -0.57
N ALA A 157 9.25 10.85 -1.64
CA ALA A 157 8.47 12.07 -1.57
C ALA A 157 7.11 11.85 -0.88
N ALA A 158 6.41 10.76 -1.22
CA ALA A 158 5.13 10.40 -0.62
C ALA A 158 5.24 10.07 0.87
N ALA A 159 6.36 9.50 1.31
CA ALA A 159 6.58 9.14 2.71
C ALA A 159 6.69 10.35 3.65
N ARG A 160 7.09 11.54 3.16
CA ARG A 160 7.32 12.71 4.02
C ARG A 160 6.12 13.14 4.86
N PRO A 161 4.87 13.25 4.32
CA PRO A 161 3.72 13.69 5.08
C PRO A 161 3.03 12.58 5.85
N PHE A 162 3.37 11.31 5.58
CA PHE A 162 2.71 10.15 6.16
C PHE A 162 3.67 9.39 7.08
N ARG A 163 3.17 8.95 8.23
CA ARG A 163 3.92 8.06 9.12
C ARG A 163 3.89 6.63 8.61
N VAL A 164 2.78 6.24 8.02
CA VAL A 164 2.53 4.88 7.50
C VAL A 164 2.20 4.96 6.02
N VAL A 165 2.94 4.22 5.20
CA VAL A 165 2.65 4.02 3.79
C VAL A 165 2.54 2.52 3.53
N LEU A 166 1.31 2.04 3.37
CA LEU A 166 1.03 0.67 3.00
C LEU A 166 0.92 0.55 1.49
N ILE A 167 1.47 -0.51 0.92
CA ILE A 167 1.43 -0.75 -0.51
C ILE A 167 0.82 -2.13 -0.76
N ASP A 168 -0.33 -2.17 -1.40
CA ASP A 168 -0.87 -3.42 -1.95
C ASP A 168 -0.10 -3.78 -3.20
N THR A 169 0.38 -5.02 -3.34
CA THR A 169 1.22 -5.45 -4.45
C THR A 169 0.56 -6.62 -5.19
N PRO A 170 0.95 -6.95 -6.43
CA PRO A 170 0.48 -8.19 -7.03
C PRO A 170 0.94 -9.41 -6.25
N ALA A 171 0.15 -10.50 -6.31
CA ALA A 171 0.56 -11.78 -5.76
C ALA A 171 1.85 -12.29 -6.45
N ALA A 172 2.74 -12.93 -5.69
CA ALA A 172 4.02 -13.43 -6.22
C ALA A 172 3.84 -14.40 -7.40
N ALA A 173 2.72 -15.12 -7.45
CA ALA A 173 2.37 -15.98 -8.58
C ALA A 173 2.06 -15.23 -9.89
N ARG A 174 1.77 -13.92 -9.83
CA ARG A 174 1.43 -13.10 -11.01
C ARG A 174 2.64 -12.42 -11.64
N GLY A 175 3.72 -12.25 -10.91
CA GLY A 175 4.92 -11.60 -11.43
C GLY A 175 5.85 -11.09 -10.33
N PRO A 176 7.04 -10.60 -10.71
CA PRO A 176 8.05 -10.15 -9.76
C PRO A 176 7.87 -8.69 -9.30
N ASP A 177 6.81 -8.00 -9.70
CA ASP A 177 6.60 -6.57 -9.43
C ASP A 177 6.68 -6.23 -7.93
N TYR A 178 6.20 -7.13 -7.07
CA TYR A 178 6.28 -6.98 -5.61
C TYR A 178 7.72 -6.82 -5.09
N GLU A 179 8.70 -7.38 -5.81
CA GLU A 179 10.12 -7.31 -5.43
C GLU A 179 10.66 -5.88 -5.47
N MET A 180 10.14 -5.06 -6.39
CA MET A 180 10.52 -3.64 -6.49
C MET A 180 10.10 -2.87 -5.23
N PHE A 181 8.86 -3.07 -4.79
CA PHE A 181 8.37 -2.44 -3.57
C PHE A 181 9.08 -2.98 -2.31
N ALA A 182 9.28 -4.30 -2.25
CA ALA A 182 9.98 -4.94 -1.13
C ALA A 182 11.43 -4.46 -0.99
N ALA A 183 12.16 -4.36 -2.11
CA ALA A 183 13.54 -3.87 -2.13
C ALA A 183 13.65 -2.42 -1.65
N LEU A 184 12.70 -1.56 -2.03
CA LEU A 184 12.69 -0.16 -1.61
C LEU A 184 12.31 0.02 -0.13
N ALA A 185 11.41 -0.82 0.38
CA ALA A 185 11.00 -0.81 1.79
C ALA A 185 12.03 -1.51 2.71
N GLY A 186 12.82 -2.43 2.19
CA GLY A 186 13.69 -3.30 2.98
C GLY A 186 12.95 -4.37 3.79
N GLY A 187 11.65 -4.53 3.57
CA GLY A 187 10.82 -5.53 4.24
C GLY A 187 9.42 -5.64 3.67
N ALA A 188 8.67 -6.64 4.14
CA ALA A 188 7.32 -6.91 3.67
C ALA A 188 6.44 -7.54 4.76
N LEU A 189 5.14 -7.23 4.71
CA LEU A 189 4.08 -7.94 5.42
C LEU A 189 3.63 -9.13 4.57
N LEU A 190 3.81 -10.34 5.06
CA LEU A 190 3.36 -11.53 4.35
C LEU A 190 1.92 -11.86 4.72
N VAL A 191 1.10 -12.11 3.70
CA VAL A 191 -0.27 -12.58 3.86
C VAL A 191 -0.34 -14.01 3.31
N VAL A 192 -0.71 -14.94 4.16
CA VAL A 192 -0.65 -16.37 3.87
C VAL A 192 -1.99 -17.00 4.21
N ARG A 193 -2.52 -17.80 3.29
CA ARG A 193 -3.71 -18.61 3.57
C ARG A 193 -3.31 -19.90 4.30
N PRO A 194 -4.07 -20.37 5.29
CA PRO A 194 -3.88 -21.70 5.87
C PRO A 194 -3.90 -22.76 4.78
N GLY A 195 -2.93 -23.68 4.83
CA GLY A 195 -2.77 -24.71 3.81
C GLY A 195 -1.96 -24.29 2.58
N GLU A 196 -1.38 -23.07 2.56
CA GLU A 196 -0.46 -22.67 1.51
C GLU A 196 0.73 -23.62 1.43
N ASN A 197 1.16 -23.91 0.21
CA ASN A 197 2.27 -24.83 -0.05
C ASN A 197 3.59 -24.29 0.52
N ALA A 198 4.19 -25.05 1.45
CA ALA A 198 5.42 -24.67 2.13
C ALA A 198 6.58 -24.36 1.17
N ALA A 199 6.67 -25.09 0.04
CA ALA A 199 7.71 -24.84 -0.95
C ALA A 199 7.52 -23.51 -1.69
N ARG A 200 6.26 -23.09 -1.95
CA ARG A 200 5.96 -21.78 -2.53
C ARG A 200 6.30 -20.66 -1.56
N LEU A 201 5.94 -20.83 -0.30
CA LEU A 201 6.27 -19.86 0.75
C LEU A 201 7.79 -19.73 0.94
N ALA A 202 8.51 -20.85 0.96
CA ALA A 202 9.97 -20.87 1.04
C ALA A 202 10.60 -20.15 -0.17
N ARG A 203 10.07 -20.36 -1.37
CA ARG A 203 10.51 -19.66 -2.59
C ARG A 203 10.28 -18.16 -2.48
N LEU A 204 9.10 -17.72 -2.01
CA LEU A 204 8.81 -16.31 -1.79
C LEU A 204 9.80 -15.69 -0.80
N ARG A 205 10.05 -16.35 0.34
CA ARG A 205 11.03 -15.86 1.34
C ARG A 205 12.44 -15.75 0.75
N LYS A 206 12.87 -16.75 -0.05
CA LYS A 206 14.16 -16.68 -0.74
C LYS A 206 14.24 -15.49 -1.70
N ARG A 207 13.18 -15.23 -2.47
CA ARG A 207 13.11 -14.05 -3.38
C ARG A 207 13.22 -12.74 -2.60
N LEU A 208 12.51 -12.59 -1.49
CA LEU A 208 12.62 -11.42 -0.63
C LEU A 208 14.05 -11.22 -0.10
N THR A 209 14.71 -12.28 0.33
CA THR A 209 16.12 -12.20 0.77
C THR A 209 17.04 -11.71 -0.35
N LEU A 210 16.85 -12.19 -1.59
CA LEU A 210 17.60 -11.74 -2.76
C LEU A 210 17.39 -10.25 -3.06
N CYS A 211 16.20 -9.71 -2.79
CA CYS A 211 15.87 -8.28 -2.90
C CYS A 211 16.35 -7.46 -1.69
N ARG A 212 17.06 -8.08 -0.71
CA ARG A 212 17.43 -7.45 0.56
C ARG A 212 16.23 -6.99 1.39
N ALA A 213 15.10 -7.65 1.23
CA ALA A 213 13.91 -7.44 2.01
C ALA A 213 13.73 -8.59 3.01
N ARG A 214 13.21 -8.27 4.21
CA ARG A 214 12.90 -9.28 5.22
C ARG A 214 11.40 -9.37 5.46
N PRO A 215 10.83 -10.54 5.81
CA PRO A 215 9.51 -10.59 6.39
C PRO A 215 9.49 -9.79 7.70
N VAL A 216 8.59 -8.81 7.79
CA VAL A 216 8.39 -7.97 8.99
C VAL A 216 7.39 -8.64 9.92
N ALA A 217 6.30 -9.12 9.35
CA ALA A 217 5.29 -9.93 10.03
C ALA A 217 4.65 -10.89 9.02
N THR A 218 4.01 -11.94 9.53
CA THR A 218 3.22 -12.87 8.72
C THR A 218 1.80 -12.97 9.31
N VAL A 219 0.82 -12.71 8.47
CA VAL A 219 -0.60 -12.82 8.82
C VAL A 219 -1.18 -14.06 8.18
N PHE A 220 -1.68 -14.98 8.99
CA PHE A 220 -2.44 -16.13 8.51
C PHE A 220 -3.91 -15.73 8.38
N ASN A 221 -4.35 -15.57 7.13
CA ASN A 221 -5.71 -15.16 6.80
C ASN A 221 -6.60 -16.37 6.55
N ARG A 222 -7.62 -16.56 7.39
CA ARG A 222 -8.58 -17.66 7.33
C ARG A 222 -9.89 -17.25 6.63
N LEU A 223 -9.79 -16.56 5.51
CA LEU A 223 -10.98 -16.26 4.69
C LEU A 223 -11.58 -17.52 4.09
#